data_2bacb322952f0e3aca97da55da14ae2e
#
_entry.id   2bacb322952f0e3aca97da55da14ae2e
#
_cell.length_a   1.000
_cell.length_b   1.000
_cell.length_c   1.000
_cell.angle_alpha   90.00
_cell.angle_beta   90.00
_cell.angle_gamma   90.00
#
_symmetry.space_group_name_H-M   'P 1'
#
loop_
_entity.id
_entity.type
_entity.pdbx_description
1 polymer ?
#
loop_
_entity_poly.entity_id
_entity_poly.type
_entity_poly.pdbx_seq_one_letter_code
_entity_poly.pdbx_strand_id
1 'polypeptide(L)'
;QGYFEHHVVEDAEPEWSLLELLDRLNDQIVENDGDPIVFESDCREGVCGCCGFVVNGKPHGPLPNTPACRQHLRAFPNITHFKIEPFRSAAFPVIRDLVIDRTSMDHLVQAGGTVDVMTGTAPDADSVPQPHAEAEQALDFASCIGCGACVAACPNGAAMLFAGAKLSHLAMMPQGRQERSKRARRMINALDEEFGPCSLYGECVEACPVSIPLVAVARVNRERWRAGFRGARSKDN
;
A
#
# COMPACT_ATOMS: atom_id res chain seq x y z
N GLN A 1 5.15 -25.54 -4.05
CA GLN A 1 3.79 -25.58 -4.55
C GLN A 1 2.86 -25.35 -3.35
N GLY A 2 2.06 -24.29 -3.34
CA GLY A 2 1.16 -23.99 -2.23
C GLY A 2 -0.08 -24.92 -2.25
N TYR A 3 -0.66 -25.12 -1.08
CA TYR A 3 -1.91 -25.88 -0.91
C TYR A 3 -2.84 -25.12 0.06
N PHE A 4 -4.12 -25.48 0.08
CA PHE A 4 -5.08 -24.95 1.04
C PHE A 4 -5.28 -25.96 2.17
N GLU A 5 -5.28 -25.43 3.39
CA GLU A 5 -5.73 -26.15 4.58
C GLU A 5 -7.16 -25.74 4.92
N HIS A 6 -7.93 -26.68 5.49
CA HIS A 6 -9.30 -26.45 5.91
C HIS A 6 -9.39 -26.53 7.43
N HIS A 7 -9.82 -25.45 8.03
CA HIS A 7 -10.02 -25.33 9.46
C HIS A 7 -11.46 -24.93 9.78
N VAL A 8 -11.94 -25.25 10.97
CA VAL A 8 -13.28 -24.90 11.45
C VAL A 8 -13.15 -24.17 12.77
N VAL A 9 -13.80 -23.01 12.87
CA VAL A 9 -13.94 -22.24 14.10
C VAL A 9 -15.43 -22.21 14.44
N GLU A 10 -15.86 -22.98 15.44
CA GLU A 10 -17.28 -23.18 15.76
C GLU A 10 -17.89 -22.03 16.58
N ASP A 11 -17.08 -21.33 17.35
CA ASP A 11 -17.46 -20.28 18.30
C ASP A 11 -17.26 -18.86 17.75
N ALA A 12 -17.19 -18.68 16.42
CA ALA A 12 -16.95 -17.40 15.82
C ALA A 12 -18.11 -16.42 16.04
N GLU A 13 -17.79 -15.21 16.52
CA GLU A 13 -18.77 -14.17 16.78
C GLU A 13 -18.81 -13.11 15.65
N PRO A 14 -19.99 -12.61 15.28
CA PRO A 14 -20.13 -11.62 14.20
C PRO A 14 -19.33 -10.33 14.41
N GLU A 15 -19.05 -9.97 15.64
CA GLU A 15 -18.31 -8.76 16.01
C GLU A 15 -16.79 -8.92 15.86
N TRP A 16 -16.29 -10.14 15.74
CA TRP A 16 -14.86 -10.35 15.55
C TRP A 16 -14.39 -9.80 14.18
N SER A 17 -13.18 -9.26 14.19
CA SER A 17 -12.44 -8.96 12.97
C SER A 17 -11.87 -10.25 12.36
N LEU A 18 -11.44 -10.18 11.10
CA LEU A 18 -10.73 -11.29 10.45
C LEU A 18 -9.44 -11.67 11.19
N LEU A 19 -8.78 -10.71 11.85
CA LEU A 19 -7.58 -11.01 12.64
C LEU A 19 -7.93 -11.77 13.92
N GLU A 20 -9.01 -11.41 14.61
CA GLU A 20 -9.48 -12.15 15.79
C GLU A 20 -9.92 -13.57 15.42
N LEU A 21 -10.54 -13.76 14.24
CA LEU A 21 -10.83 -15.10 13.73
C LEU A 21 -9.55 -15.91 13.51
N LEU A 22 -8.50 -15.31 12.94
CA LEU A 22 -7.19 -15.96 12.75
C LEU A 22 -6.47 -16.23 14.08
N ASP A 23 -6.55 -15.30 15.04
CA ASP A 23 -6.00 -15.52 16.38
C ASP A 23 -6.68 -16.73 17.04
N ARG A 24 -8.03 -16.77 17.04
CA ARG A 24 -8.80 -17.88 17.62
C ARG A 24 -8.51 -19.21 16.94
N LEU A 25 -8.37 -19.19 15.61
CA LEU A 25 -7.95 -20.37 14.85
C LEU A 25 -6.55 -20.83 15.28
N ASN A 26 -5.62 -19.93 15.44
CA ASN A 26 -4.27 -20.26 15.90
C ASN A 26 -4.24 -20.81 17.32
N ASP A 27 -5.08 -20.29 18.23
CA ASP A 27 -5.24 -20.87 19.56
C ASP A 27 -5.68 -22.34 19.48
N GLN A 28 -6.71 -22.62 18.65
CA GLN A 28 -7.17 -24.00 18.43
C GLN A 28 -6.11 -24.92 17.84
N ILE A 29 -5.31 -24.42 16.87
CA ILE A 29 -4.23 -25.19 16.26
C ILE A 29 -3.17 -25.53 17.29
N VAL A 30 -2.75 -24.56 18.10
CA VAL A 30 -1.73 -24.74 19.15
C VAL A 30 -2.22 -25.66 20.26
N GLU A 31 -3.48 -25.55 20.68
CA GLU A 31 -4.11 -26.46 21.66
C GLU A 31 -4.10 -27.93 21.19
N ASN A 32 -4.04 -28.16 19.88
CA ASN A 32 -3.96 -29.49 19.28
C ASN A 32 -2.53 -29.84 18.80
N ASP A 33 -1.51 -29.22 19.39
CA ASP A 33 -0.08 -29.42 19.06
C ASP A 33 0.26 -29.17 17.56
N GLY A 34 -0.53 -28.35 16.89
CA GLY A 34 -0.32 -27.94 15.49
C GLY A 34 0.57 -26.72 15.36
N ASP A 35 0.97 -26.43 14.13
CA ASP A 35 1.82 -25.28 13.78
C ASP A 35 0.91 -24.09 13.40
N PRO A 36 0.96 -22.96 14.09
CA PRO A 36 0.02 -21.85 13.85
C PRO A 36 0.25 -21.21 12.49
N ILE A 37 -0.82 -20.70 11.88
CA ILE A 37 -0.79 -19.93 10.63
C ILE A 37 -0.07 -18.61 10.88
N VAL A 38 0.97 -18.33 10.10
CA VAL A 38 1.75 -17.09 10.22
C VAL A 38 1.09 -15.99 9.40
N PHE A 39 0.80 -14.87 10.05
CA PHE A 39 0.31 -13.65 9.42
C PHE A 39 0.87 -12.40 10.11
N GLU A 40 0.95 -11.31 9.36
CA GLU A 40 1.43 -10.04 9.90
C GLU A 40 0.26 -9.21 10.48
N SER A 41 0.44 -8.68 11.67
CA SER A 41 -0.44 -7.69 12.27
C SER A 41 0.32 -6.82 13.25
N ASP A 42 -0.08 -5.55 13.39
CA ASP A 42 0.54 -4.61 14.31
C ASP A 42 -0.54 -3.73 14.97
N CYS A 43 -0.88 -2.57 14.39
CA CYS A 43 -1.78 -1.61 15.04
C CYS A 43 -3.20 -2.11 15.29
N ARG A 44 -3.72 -3.01 14.45
CA ARG A 44 -5.12 -3.51 14.41
C ARG A 44 -6.19 -2.41 14.30
N GLU A 45 -5.78 -1.18 13.95
CA GLU A 45 -6.64 0.00 13.83
C GLU A 45 -6.69 0.59 12.42
N GLY A 46 -6.11 -0.11 11.45
CA GLY A 46 -6.20 0.27 10.04
C GLY A 46 -5.19 1.30 9.56
N VAL A 47 -4.11 1.57 10.31
CA VAL A 47 -3.16 2.65 9.99
C VAL A 47 -1.73 2.19 9.64
N CYS A 48 -1.32 0.96 10.00
CA CYS A 48 0.07 0.51 9.78
C CYS A 48 0.31 -0.18 8.45
N GLY A 49 -0.73 -0.74 7.80
CA GLY A 49 -0.60 -1.46 6.53
C GLY A 49 -0.02 -2.87 6.61
N CYS A 50 0.21 -3.44 7.81
CA CYS A 50 0.83 -4.77 7.96
C CYS A 50 -0.12 -5.92 7.61
N CYS A 51 -1.39 -5.87 8.02
CA CYS A 51 -2.38 -6.93 7.92
C CYS A 51 -2.92 -7.14 6.49
N GLY A 52 -2.04 -7.34 5.52
CA GLY A 52 -2.39 -7.47 4.10
C GLY A 52 -2.56 -8.93 3.66
N PHE A 53 -3.79 -9.35 3.34
CA PHE A 53 -4.10 -10.64 2.71
C PHE A 53 -5.37 -10.54 1.87
N VAL A 54 -5.61 -11.56 1.04
CA VAL A 54 -6.78 -11.66 0.16
C VAL A 54 -7.86 -12.48 0.85
N VAL A 55 -9.09 -11.98 0.86
CA VAL A 55 -10.26 -12.67 1.41
C VAL A 55 -11.30 -12.85 0.31
N ASN A 56 -11.61 -14.11 0.00
CA ASN A 56 -12.58 -14.45 -1.06
C ASN A 56 -12.26 -13.74 -2.40
N GLY A 57 -10.98 -13.68 -2.75
CA GLY A 57 -10.49 -13.07 -3.99
C GLY A 57 -10.36 -11.54 -3.97
N LYS A 58 -10.65 -10.87 -2.84
CA LYS A 58 -10.52 -9.42 -2.70
C LYS A 58 -9.40 -9.06 -1.71
N PRO A 59 -8.42 -8.23 -2.07
CA PRO A 59 -7.46 -7.70 -1.13
C PRO A 59 -8.16 -6.99 0.05
N HIS A 60 -7.77 -7.32 1.27
CA HIS A 60 -8.37 -6.91 2.53
C HIS A 60 -9.79 -7.42 2.81
N GLY A 61 -10.58 -7.79 1.82
CA GLY A 61 -11.97 -8.24 1.99
C GLY A 61 -13.00 -7.35 1.28
N PRO A 62 -14.31 -7.59 1.48
CA PRO A 62 -15.38 -7.01 0.69
C PRO A 62 -15.74 -5.55 1.05
N LEU A 63 -15.52 -5.12 2.30
CA LEU A 63 -15.85 -3.74 2.68
C LEU A 63 -14.89 -2.76 2.00
N PRO A 64 -15.41 -1.78 1.26
CA PRO A 64 -14.57 -0.75 0.66
C PRO A 64 -13.89 0.11 1.73
N ASN A 65 -12.74 0.67 1.40
CA ASN A 65 -12.00 1.59 2.27
C ASN A 65 -11.72 1.03 3.68
N THR A 66 -11.51 -0.29 3.77
CA THR A 66 -11.39 -0.97 5.06
C THR A 66 -10.28 -2.03 4.98
N PRO A 67 -9.20 -1.91 5.77
CA PRO A 67 -8.15 -2.93 5.81
C PRO A 67 -8.62 -4.19 6.55
N ALA A 68 -7.91 -5.31 6.38
CA ALA A 68 -8.33 -6.61 6.89
C ALA A 68 -8.56 -6.63 8.41
N CYS A 69 -7.77 -5.88 9.20
CA CYS A 69 -7.96 -5.77 10.65
C CYS A 69 -9.25 -5.07 11.08
N ARG A 70 -9.94 -4.40 10.16
CA ARG A 70 -11.23 -3.71 10.39
C ARG A 70 -12.39 -4.38 9.65
N GLN A 71 -12.15 -5.49 8.97
CA GLN A 71 -13.19 -6.32 8.36
C GLN A 71 -13.79 -7.24 9.44
N HIS A 72 -14.99 -6.92 9.91
CA HIS A 72 -15.71 -7.74 10.89
C HIS A 72 -16.52 -8.86 10.20
N LEU A 73 -16.70 -9.99 10.88
CA LEU A 73 -17.43 -11.15 10.34
C LEU A 73 -18.86 -10.80 9.94
N ARG A 74 -19.52 -9.89 10.64
CA ARG A 74 -20.86 -9.36 10.27
C ARG A 74 -20.91 -8.70 8.89
N ALA A 75 -19.78 -8.28 8.35
CA ALA A 75 -19.68 -7.71 7.00
C ALA A 75 -19.84 -8.77 5.89
N PHE A 76 -19.85 -10.05 6.28
CA PHE A 76 -19.96 -11.19 5.38
C PHE A 76 -21.30 -11.93 5.57
N PRO A 77 -22.44 -11.31 5.31
CA PRO A 77 -23.73 -11.91 5.57
C PRO A 77 -23.88 -13.21 4.78
N ASN A 78 -24.32 -14.28 5.45
CA ASN A 78 -24.49 -15.62 4.88
C ASN A 78 -23.22 -16.32 4.39
N ILE A 79 -22.02 -15.80 4.71
CA ILE A 79 -20.75 -16.46 4.40
C ILE A 79 -20.27 -17.20 5.64
N THR A 80 -20.15 -18.51 5.52
CA THR A 80 -19.61 -19.41 6.55
C THR A 80 -18.23 -19.96 6.16
N HIS A 81 -17.77 -19.68 4.94
CA HIS A 81 -16.50 -20.16 4.44
C HIS A 81 -15.65 -18.97 3.95
N PHE A 82 -14.50 -18.83 4.52
CA PHE A 82 -13.54 -17.80 4.12
C PHE A 82 -12.37 -18.45 3.39
N LYS A 83 -12.08 -18.00 2.18
CA LYS A 83 -10.86 -18.33 1.48
C LYS A 83 -9.87 -17.21 1.73
N ILE A 84 -8.85 -17.47 2.55
CA ILE A 84 -7.81 -16.49 2.89
C ILE A 84 -6.52 -16.89 2.18
N GLU A 85 -5.89 -15.94 1.51
CA GLU A 85 -4.67 -16.15 0.71
C GLU A 85 -3.70 -14.98 0.93
N PRO A 86 -2.37 -15.20 0.85
CA PRO A 86 -1.42 -14.10 0.86
C PRO A 86 -1.65 -13.18 -0.34
N PHE A 87 -1.20 -11.93 -0.25
CA PHE A 87 -1.09 -11.09 -1.45
C PHE A 87 -0.16 -11.75 -2.47
N ARG A 88 -0.64 -11.91 -3.70
CA ARG A 88 0.12 -12.56 -4.78
C ARG A 88 0.46 -11.57 -5.87
N SER A 89 1.74 -11.33 -6.03
CA SER A 89 2.30 -10.55 -7.12
C SER A 89 3.70 -11.07 -7.40
N ALA A 90 4.22 -10.88 -8.62
CA ALA A 90 5.62 -11.18 -8.90
C ALA A 90 6.57 -10.37 -8.00
N ALA A 91 6.15 -9.18 -7.56
CA ALA A 91 6.90 -8.33 -6.64
C ALA A 91 6.75 -8.73 -5.15
N PHE A 92 5.89 -9.70 -4.84
CA PHE A 92 5.59 -10.16 -3.47
C PHE A 92 5.76 -11.67 -3.34
N PRO A 93 6.99 -12.19 -3.28
CA PRO A 93 7.21 -13.60 -2.98
C PRO A 93 6.59 -13.97 -1.63
N VAL A 94 5.92 -15.13 -1.58
CA VAL A 94 5.39 -15.64 -0.31
C VAL A 94 6.53 -16.22 0.51
N ILE A 95 6.67 -15.76 1.75
CA ILE A 95 7.64 -16.26 2.71
C ILE A 95 7.08 -17.51 3.38
N ARG A 96 5.91 -17.36 4.02
CA ARG A 96 5.19 -18.45 4.68
C ARG A 96 3.74 -18.06 4.92
N ASP A 97 2.81 -18.95 4.68
CA ASP A 97 1.37 -18.82 4.90
C ASP A 97 0.80 -17.52 4.31
N LEU A 98 0.47 -16.52 5.13
CA LEU A 98 -0.05 -15.24 4.69
C LEU A 98 1.01 -14.14 4.62
N VAL A 99 2.25 -14.43 5.00
CA VAL A 99 3.36 -13.48 5.01
C VAL A 99 4.06 -13.44 3.66
N ILE A 100 4.28 -12.25 3.16
CA ILE A 100 4.95 -11.97 1.89
C ILE A 100 6.18 -11.09 2.08
N ASP A 101 7.12 -11.18 1.17
CA ASP A 101 8.24 -10.25 1.09
C ASP A 101 7.80 -8.97 0.37
N ARG A 102 7.87 -7.83 1.07
CA ARG A 102 7.55 -6.50 0.55
C ARG A 102 8.78 -5.61 0.33
N THR A 103 9.95 -6.20 0.29
CA THR A 103 11.23 -5.48 0.11
C THR A 103 11.22 -4.58 -1.12
N SER A 104 10.55 -4.98 -2.21
CA SER A 104 10.36 -4.15 -3.40
C SER A 104 9.65 -2.80 -3.11
N MET A 105 8.68 -2.78 -2.19
CA MET A 105 8.05 -1.52 -1.76
C MET A 105 8.98 -0.67 -0.88
N ASP A 106 9.78 -1.32 -0.03
CA ASP A 106 10.77 -0.64 0.81
C ASP A 106 11.85 0.03 -0.04
N HIS A 107 12.28 -0.62 -1.13
CA HIS A 107 13.19 -0.02 -2.10
C HIS A 107 12.60 1.26 -2.74
N LEU A 108 11.31 1.28 -3.07
CA LEU A 108 10.63 2.49 -3.53
C LEU A 108 10.65 3.60 -2.48
N VAL A 109 10.42 3.25 -1.22
CA VAL A 109 10.48 4.23 -0.11
C VAL A 109 11.89 4.75 0.06
N GLN A 110 12.90 3.90 0.07
CA GLN A 110 14.32 4.26 0.16
C GLN A 110 14.78 5.11 -1.04
N ALA A 111 14.28 4.82 -2.23
CA ALA A 111 14.60 5.59 -3.43
C ALA A 111 14.11 7.04 -3.38
N GLY A 112 13.09 7.35 -2.57
CA GLY A 112 12.62 8.71 -2.43
C GLY A 112 11.22 8.86 -1.82
N GLY A 113 10.61 7.79 -1.32
CA GLY A 113 9.29 7.83 -0.67
C GLY A 113 9.31 8.37 0.76
N THR A 114 10.47 8.77 1.27
CA THR A 114 10.67 9.34 2.59
C THR A 114 10.82 10.85 2.54
N VAL A 115 10.55 11.52 3.66
CA VAL A 115 10.87 12.94 3.85
C VAL A 115 12.28 13.04 4.43
N ASP A 116 13.25 13.27 3.57
CA ASP A 116 14.65 13.50 3.91
C ASP A 116 15.11 14.93 3.57
N VAL A 117 14.17 15.82 3.28
CA VAL A 117 14.44 17.18 2.91
C VAL A 117 14.92 17.94 4.13
N MET A 118 16.10 18.57 4.03
CA MET A 118 16.51 19.56 4.99
C MET A 118 15.56 20.77 4.88
N THR A 119 14.68 20.87 5.86
CA THR A 119 13.66 21.94 5.90
C THR A 119 14.27 23.30 6.30
N GLY A 120 15.52 23.30 6.72
CA GLY A 120 16.21 24.53 7.15
C GLY A 120 15.61 25.16 8.41
N THR A 121 15.63 26.46 8.48
CA THR A 121 14.94 27.26 9.52
C THR A 121 13.46 27.39 9.18
N ALA A 122 12.65 27.79 10.16
CA ALA A 122 11.26 28.17 9.92
C ALA A 122 11.15 29.20 8.80
N PRO A 123 10.12 29.14 7.94
CA PRO A 123 9.94 30.17 6.91
C PRO A 123 9.74 31.53 7.53
N ASP A 124 10.18 32.58 6.82
CA ASP A 124 9.95 33.94 7.23
C ASP A 124 8.46 34.23 7.41
N ALA A 125 8.13 35.13 8.34
CA ALA A 125 6.76 35.53 8.63
C ALA A 125 6.01 36.09 7.41
N ASP A 126 6.73 36.66 6.46
CA ASP A 126 6.20 37.22 5.20
C ASP A 126 6.18 36.21 4.05
N SER A 127 6.57 34.94 4.28
CA SER A 127 6.53 33.93 3.23
C SER A 127 5.09 33.64 2.80
N VAL A 128 4.90 33.43 1.49
CA VAL A 128 3.57 33.06 0.95
C VAL A 128 3.18 31.68 1.45
N PRO A 129 2.08 31.53 2.21
CA PRO A 129 1.63 30.26 2.72
C PRO A 129 1.19 29.35 1.57
N GLN A 130 1.28 28.06 1.79
CA GLN A 130 0.75 27.08 0.84
C GLN A 130 -0.79 27.21 0.73
N PRO A 131 -1.36 27.19 -0.48
CA PRO A 131 -2.81 27.23 -0.64
C PRO A 131 -3.50 26.05 0.07
N HIS A 132 -4.59 26.31 0.78
CA HIS A 132 -5.33 25.29 1.52
C HIS A 132 -5.71 24.08 0.66
N ALA A 133 -6.24 24.30 -0.54
CA ALA A 133 -6.63 23.21 -1.44
C ALA A 133 -5.45 22.33 -1.88
N GLU A 134 -4.25 22.89 -1.98
CA GLU A 134 -3.05 22.11 -2.30
C GLU A 134 -2.57 21.31 -1.09
N ALA A 135 -2.65 21.88 0.10
CA ALA A 135 -2.32 21.20 1.35
C ALA A 135 -3.27 20.02 1.62
N GLU A 136 -4.59 20.24 1.49
CA GLU A 136 -5.61 19.16 1.62
C GLU A 136 -5.34 18.03 0.63
N GLN A 137 -5.10 18.36 -0.63
CA GLN A 137 -4.79 17.33 -1.63
C GLN A 137 -3.49 16.57 -1.33
N ALA A 138 -2.49 17.23 -0.73
CA ALA A 138 -1.28 16.57 -0.26
C ALA A 138 -1.58 15.57 0.86
N LEU A 139 -2.49 15.91 1.78
CA LEU A 139 -2.94 15.02 2.87
C LEU A 139 -3.70 13.81 2.34
N ASP A 140 -4.54 13.97 1.31
CA ASP A 140 -5.22 12.83 0.66
C ASP A 140 -4.21 11.79 0.17
N PHE A 141 -3.11 12.22 -0.45
CA PHE A 141 -2.06 11.30 -0.88
C PHE A 141 -1.21 10.76 0.27
N ALA A 142 -1.04 11.54 1.34
CA ALA A 142 -0.30 11.14 2.54
C ALA A 142 -0.99 10.01 3.31
N SER A 143 -2.32 9.85 3.15
CA SER A 143 -3.10 8.80 3.80
C SER A 143 -2.68 7.38 3.43
N CYS A 144 -1.85 7.19 2.39
CA CYS A 144 -1.37 5.89 1.95
C CYS A 144 -0.58 5.17 3.05
N ILE A 145 -1.11 4.05 3.53
CA ILE A 145 -0.53 3.21 4.60
C ILE A 145 0.52 2.18 4.11
N GLY A 146 0.81 2.12 2.82
CA GLY A 146 1.83 1.22 2.28
C GLY A 146 1.50 -0.27 2.37
N CYS A 147 0.23 -0.65 2.42
CA CYS A 147 -0.19 -2.05 2.64
C CYS A 147 0.13 -3.01 1.48
N GLY A 148 0.29 -2.52 0.25
CA GLY A 148 0.56 -3.36 -0.93
C GLY A 148 -0.68 -3.91 -1.65
N ALA A 149 -1.91 -3.67 -1.16
CA ALA A 149 -3.15 -4.16 -1.77
C ALA A 149 -3.31 -3.73 -3.24
N CYS A 150 -2.88 -2.53 -3.58
CA CYS A 150 -2.91 -2.01 -4.95
C CYS A 150 -2.00 -2.78 -5.91
N VAL A 151 -0.88 -3.31 -5.43
CA VAL A 151 0.03 -4.17 -6.22
C VAL A 151 -0.57 -5.55 -6.37
N ALA A 152 -1.11 -6.12 -5.29
CA ALA A 152 -1.74 -7.43 -5.29
C ALA A 152 -3.00 -7.49 -6.15
N ALA A 153 -3.79 -6.42 -6.20
CA ALA A 153 -4.98 -6.31 -7.05
C ALA A 153 -4.64 -6.10 -8.53
N CYS A 154 -3.46 -5.58 -8.84
CA CYS A 154 -3.10 -5.25 -10.22
C CYS A 154 -2.74 -6.51 -11.00
N PRO A 155 -3.39 -6.80 -12.16
CA PRO A 155 -3.04 -7.96 -12.98
C PRO A 155 -1.57 -7.97 -13.43
N ASN A 156 -0.96 -6.82 -13.56
CA ASN A 156 0.44 -6.67 -13.94
C ASN A 156 1.40 -6.54 -12.73
N GLY A 157 0.90 -6.55 -11.51
CA GLY A 157 1.73 -6.28 -10.32
C GLY A 157 2.34 -4.87 -10.30
N ALA A 158 1.65 -3.87 -10.85
CA ALA A 158 2.14 -2.49 -10.92
C ALA A 158 1.95 -1.77 -9.58
N ALA A 159 2.99 -1.06 -9.09
CA ALA A 159 2.93 -0.25 -7.87
C ALA A 159 2.61 1.23 -8.14
N MET A 160 1.99 1.55 -9.28
CA MET A 160 1.77 2.94 -9.72
C MET A 160 0.92 3.76 -8.75
N LEU A 161 -0.07 3.16 -8.08
CA LEU A 161 -0.90 3.89 -7.10
C LEU A 161 -0.09 4.24 -5.86
N PHE A 162 0.70 3.29 -5.34
CA PHE A 162 1.59 3.50 -4.19
C PHE A 162 2.67 4.56 -4.50
N ALA A 163 3.43 4.36 -5.57
CA ALA A 163 4.45 5.33 -6.00
C ALA A 163 3.85 6.71 -6.27
N GLY A 164 2.66 6.75 -6.88
CA GLY A 164 1.93 7.97 -7.18
C GLY A 164 1.47 8.72 -5.94
N ALA A 165 1.01 8.01 -4.90
CA ALA A 165 0.66 8.60 -3.62
C ALA A 165 1.88 9.28 -2.97
N LYS A 166 3.02 8.56 -2.88
CA LYS A 166 4.27 9.12 -2.30
C LYS A 166 4.81 10.30 -3.11
N LEU A 167 4.93 10.16 -4.43
CA LEU A 167 5.39 11.23 -5.31
C LEU A 167 4.47 12.46 -5.27
N SER A 168 3.15 12.25 -5.26
CA SER A 168 2.18 13.36 -5.23
C SER A 168 2.23 14.11 -3.92
N HIS A 169 2.17 13.41 -2.79
CA HIS A 169 2.30 14.01 -1.47
C HIS A 169 3.55 14.88 -1.38
N LEU A 170 4.73 14.28 -1.63
CA LEU A 170 6.01 14.97 -1.50
C LEU A 170 6.22 16.08 -2.55
N ALA A 171 5.61 15.96 -3.75
CA ALA A 171 5.67 17.01 -4.76
C ALA A 171 4.81 18.23 -4.45
N MET A 172 3.82 18.08 -3.59
CA MET A 172 2.92 19.16 -3.16
C MET A 172 3.39 19.85 -1.88
N MET A 173 4.37 19.27 -1.19
CA MET A 173 5.01 19.92 -0.05
C MET A 173 5.96 21.04 -0.52
N PRO A 174 6.23 22.06 0.32
CA PRO A 174 7.14 23.15 0.00
C PRO A 174 8.60 22.67 -0.03
N GLN A 175 9.01 22.09 -1.13
CA GLN A 175 10.37 21.62 -1.36
C GLN A 175 10.94 22.16 -2.68
N GLY A 176 12.27 22.18 -2.77
CA GLY A 176 12.95 22.70 -3.96
C GLY A 176 12.70 21.87 -5.22
N ARG A 177 12.69 22.54 -6.37
CA ARG A 177 12.46 21.91 -7.68
C ARG A 177 13.49 20.83 -8.03
N GLN A 178 14.72 21.00 -7.57
CA GLN A 178 15.80 20.02 -7.79
C GLN A 178 15.53 18.73 -7.04
N GLU A 179 15.18 18.82 -5.74
CA GLU A 179 14.88 17.68 -4.91
C GLU A 179 13.68 16.90 -5.46
N ARG A 180 12.61 17.59 -5.84
CA ARG A 180 11.44 16.98 -6.49
C ARG A 180 11.81 16.16 -7.74
N SER A 181 12.67 16.72 -8.61
CA SER A 181 13.09 16.03 -9.84
C SER A 181 14.03 14.85 -9.57
N LYS A 182 14.92 14.97 -8.57
CA LYS A 182 15.83 13.90 -8.14
C LYS A 182 15.04 12.73 -7.54
N ARG A 183 14.10 13.02 -6.66
CA ARG A 183 13.15 12.05 -6.06
C ARG A 183 12.38 11.30 -7.13
N ALA A 184 11.76 12.03 -8.06
CA ALA A 184 10.98 11.45 -9.14
C ALA A 184 11.80 10.46 -9.98
N ARG A 185 13.01 10.83 -10.38
CA ARG A 185 13.89 9.93 -11.16
C ARG A 185 14.23 8.65 -10.41
N ARG A 186 14.63 8.76 -9.13
CA ARG A 186 15.01 7.60 -8.32
C ARG A 186 13.84 6.64 -8.12
N MET A 187 12.69 7.16 -7.70
CA MET A 187 11.50 6.34 -7.46
C MET A 187 10.95 5.72 -8.75
N ILE A 188 10.96 6.45 -9.87
CA ILE A 188 10.48 5.93 -11.14
C ILE A 188 11.40 4.84 -11.67
N ASN A 189 12.72 4.96 -11.50
CA ASN A 189 13.64 3.89 -11.87
C ASN A 189 13.39 2.63 -11.04
N ALA A 190 13.32 2.74 -9.71
CA ALA A 190 13.00 1.61 -8.85
C ALA A 190 11.62 0.98 -9.18
N LEU A 191 10.63 1.82 -9.51
CA LEU A 191 9.32 1.36 -9.93
C LEU A 191 9.38 0.54 -11.23
N ASP A 192 10.14 1.01 -12.22
CA ASP A 192 10.26 0.35 -13.53
C ASP A 192 11.12 -0.94 -13.44
N GLU A 193 12.02 -1.04 -12.46
CA GLU A 193 12.90 -2.21 -12.25
C GLU A 193 12.18 -3.34 -11.49
N GLU A 194 11.36 -3.02 -10.50
CA GLU A 194 10.84 -4.00 -9.55
C GLU A 194 9.36 -4.36 -9.75
N PHE A 195 8.62 -3.55 -10.52
CA PHE A 195 7.18 -3.75 -10.69
C PHE A 195 6.75 -3.83 -12.15
N GLY A 196 5.61 -4.45 -12.38
CA GLY A 196 5.02 -4.53 -13.71
C GLY A 196 4.49 -3.19 -14.23
N PRO A 197 4.27 -3.10 -15.54
CA PRO A 197 3.76 -1.88 -16.18
C PRO A 197 2.29 -1.62 -15.85
N CYS A 198 1.91 -0.35 -15.73
CA CYS A 198 0.53 0.03 -15.53
C CYS A 198 -0.25 0.05 -16.84
N SER A 199 -1.36 -0.71 -16.89
CA SER A 199 -2.31 -0.73 -18.02
C SER A 199 -3.64 -0.02 -17.70
N LEU A 200 -3.71 0.76 -16.64
CA LEU A 200 -4.86 1.57 -16.21
C LEU A 200 -6.16 0.78 -15.96
N TYR A 201 -6.07 -0.46 -15.48
CA TYR A 201 -7.24 -1.28 -15.14
C TYR A 201 -8.12 -0.66 -14.04
N GLY A 202 -7.53 0.04 -13.07
CA GLY A 202 -8.26 0.67 -11.97
C GLY A 202 -8.42 -0.18 -10.72
N GLU A 203 -8.16 -1.49 -10.77
CA GLU A 203 -8.29 -2.42 -9.64
C GLU A 203 -7.53 -1.97 -8.38
N CYS A 204 -6.44 -1.24 -8.57
CA CYS A 204 -5.64 -0.70 -7.47
C CYS A 204 -6.40 0.32 -6.61
N VAL A 205 -7.34 1.06 -7.19
CA VAL A 205 -8.15 2.05 -6.47
C VAL A 205 -9.26 1.35 -5.70
N GLU A 206 -9.91 0.35 -6.33
CA GLU A 206 -10.96 -0.45 -5.70
C GLU A 206 -10.43 -1.25 -4.48
N ALA A 207 -9.19 -1.72 -4.57
CA ALA A 207 -8.55 -2.47 -3.49
C ALA A 207 -7.95 -1.57 -2.39
N CYS A 208 -7.92 -0.24 -2.58
CA CYS A 208 -7.25 0.66 -1.66
C CYS A 208 -8.08 0.88 -0.38
N PRO A 209 -7.58 0.47 0.80
CA PRO A 209 -8.33 0.61 2.05
C PRO A 209 -8.38 2.03 2.61
N VAL A 210 -7.71 2.98 1.95
CA VAL A 210 -7.65 4.40 2.35
C VAL A 210 -7.95 5.36 1.20
N SER A 211 -8.61 4.88 0.16
CA SER A 211 -9.17 5.68 -0.95
C SER A 211 -8.16 6.58 -1.67
N ILE A 212 -6.94 6.13 -1.89
CA ILE A 212 -5.99 6.90 -2.71
C ILE A 212 -6.58 7.11 -4.11
N PRO A 213 -6.72 8.36 -4.56
CA PRO A 213 -7.40 8.64 -5.82
C PRO A 213 -6.58 8.24 -7.04
N LEU A 214 -7.24 7.80 -8.12
CA LEU A 214 -6.61 7.36 -9.37
C LEU A 214 -5.69 8.43 -9.98
N VAL A 215 -5.94 9.71 -9.73
CA VAL A 215 -5.09 10.80 -10.20
C VAL A 215 -3.63 10.66 -9.72
N ALA A 216 -3.37 9.92 -8.65
CA ALA A 216 -2.01 9.57 -8.21
C ALA A 216 -1.21 8.89 -9.33
N VAL A 217 -1.83 7.97 -10.08
CA VAL A 217 -1.22 7.27 -11.23
C VAL A 217 -0.85 8.27 -12.35
N ALA A 218 -1.75 9.18 -12.67
CA ALA A 218 -1.47 10.23 -13.68
C ALA A 218 -0.32 11.15 -13.25
N ARG A 219 -0.20 11.41 -11.95
CA ARG A 219 0.89 12.23 -11.40
C ARG A 219 2.27 11.58 -11.53
N VAL A 220 2.39 10.25 -11.46
CA VAL A 220 3.67 9.57 -11.74
C VAL A 220 4.15 9.92 -13.16
N ASN A 221 3.28 9.82 -14.14
CA ASN A 221 3.63 10.16 -15.52
C ASN A 221 4.00 11.65 -15.68
N ARG A 222 3.29 12.54 -14.97
CA ARG A 222 3.62 13.97 -14.94
C ARG A 222 5.01 14.23 -14.32
N GLU A 223 5.35 13.56 -13.24
CA GLU A 223 6.67 13.70 -12.61
C GLU A 223 7.78 13.06 -13.47
N ARG A 224 7.52 11.93 -14.12
CA ARG A 224 8.42 11.31 -15.10
C ARG A 224 8.77 12.29 -16.22
N TRP A 225 7.78 12.93 -16.78
CA TRP A 225 7.95 13.96 -17.83
C TRP A 225 8.80 15.14 -17.35
N ARG A 226 8.43 15.72 -16.23
CA ARG A 226 9.16 16.85 -15.63
C ARG A 226 10.62 16.53 -15.31
N ALA A 227 10.88 15.36 -14.76
CA ALA A 227 12.22 14.91 -14.41
C ALA A 227 13.08 14.64 -15.66
N GLY A 228 12.49 14.11 -16.74
CA GLY A 228 13.15 13.86 -18.03
C GLY A 228 13.61 15.14 -18.73
N PHE A 229 12.74 16.13 -18.84
CA PHE A 229 13.10 17.44 -19.46
C PHE A 229 14.20 18.19 -18.73
N ARG A 230 14.34 18.00 -17.41
CA ARG A 230 15.38 18.67 -16.62
C ARG A 230 16.71 17.94 -16.63
N GLY A 231 16.68 16.61 -16.79
CA GLY A 231 17.89 15.81 -16.99
C GLY A 231 18.63 16.13 -18.27
N ALA A 232 17.91 16.47 -19.34
CA ALA A 232 18.50 16.91 -20.61
C ALA A 232 19.18 18.28 -20.51
N ARG A 233 18.61 19.23 -19.75
CA ARG A 233 19.20 20.58 -19.53
C ARG A 233 20.41 20.61 -18.58
N SER A 234 20.61 19.60 -17.75
CA SER A 234 21.72 19.52 -16.80
C SER A 234 22.99 18.89 -17.38
N LYS A 235 22.93 18.36 -18.62
CA LYS A 235 24.10 17.81 -19.33
C LYS A 235 24.85 18.85 -20.18
N ASP A 236 24.28 20.06 -20.32
CA ASP A 236 24.82 21.13 -21.14
C ASP A 236 25.43 22.28 -20.32
N ASN A 237 25.80 22.03 -19.06
CA ASN A 237 26.58 22.98 -18.22
C ASN A 237 27.81 22.32 -17.60
#